data_17aca077ede6db26ee631674d34da89a
#
_entry.id   17aca077ede6db26ee631674d34da89a
#
_cell.length_a   1.000
_cell.length_b   1.000
_cell.length_c   1.000
_cell.angle_alpha   90.00
_cell.angle_beta   90.00
_cell.angle_gamma   90.00
#
_symmetry.space_group_name_H-M   'P 1'
#
loop_
_entity.id
_entity.type
_entity.pdbx_description
1 polymer ?
#
loop_
_entity_poly.entity_id
_entity_poly.type
_entity_poly.pdbx_seq_one_letter_code
_entity_poly.pdbx_strand_id
1 'polypeptide(L)'
;TETVYGLGADATSDTAVSQIYKLKKRPFINPLISHVSNIHMAYNFCKETHLSNLLSEAFWPGPLTIVMDQKQNNSISKFSTANLDSIAIRVPRSTILQDIISKLNKPIAAPSANKSGMVSPTSAEHVFEEFGEKIKLIIDNGPTEKGIESTVVDARGNYPVILRPGPITLEMIQKATNCQAKLNTSSELIESPGQLLKHYSTQKSLILNSTNCSTDCAYLGFKNLMPDNKFDGVSLNLSK
;
A
#
# COMPACT_ATOMS: atom_id res chain seq x y z
N THR A 1 -1.21 -9.98 0.93
CA THR A 1 -2.49 -9.57 0.33
C THR A 1 -2.43 -9.68 -1.19
N GLU A 2 -3.52 -9.37 -1.87
CA GLU A 2 -3.56 -9.33 -3.34
C GLU A 2 -2.66 -8.24 -3.96
N THR A 3 -2.25 -7.25 -3.17
CA THR A 3 -1.39 -6.15 -3.62
C THR A 3 0.09 -6.47 -3.49
N VAL A 4 0.60 -6.50 -2.26
CA VAL A 4 1.99 -6.83 -1.91
C VAL A 4 2.00 -7.59 -0.57
N TYR A 5 3.11 -8.21 -0.21
CA TYR A 5 3.30 -8.75 1.13
C TYR A 5 3.43 -7.61 2.14
N GLY A 6 2.78 -7.76 3.28
CA GLY A 6 2.73 -6.77 4.36
C GLY A 6 3.40 -7.28 5.63
N LEU A 7 4.07 -6.38 6.35
CA LEU A 7 4.62 -6.63 7.68
C LEU A 7 3.55 -6.27 8.73
N GLY A 8 2.85 -7.28 9.25
CA GLY A 8 1.66 -7.10 10.10
C GLY A 8 1.96 -7.05 11.59
N ALA A 9 1.22 -6.20 12.30
CA ALA A 9 1.17 -6.17 13.76
C ALA A 9 -0.23 -5.74 14.26
N ASP A 10 -0.58 -6.08 15.50
CA ASP A 10 -1.79 -5.60 16.17
C ASP A 10 -1.80 -4.06 16.17
N ALA A 11 -2.73 -3.46 15.42
CA ALA A 11 -2.83 -2.01 15.27
C ALA A 11 -3.21 -1.28 16.57
N THR A 12 -3.67 -2.00 17.59
CA THR A 12 -4.04 -1.46 18.90
C THR A 12 -2.88 -1.47 19.89
N SER A 13 -1.74 -2.08 19.55
CA SER A 13 -0.58 -2.24 20.42
C SER A 13 0.56 -1.31 20.03
N ASP A 14 0.87 -0.32 20.86
CA ASP A 14 1.99 0.59 20.65
C ASP A 14 3.32 -0.17 20.53
N THR A 15 3.52 -1.19 21.35
CA THR A 15 4.72 -2.03 21.31
C THR A 15 4.83 -2.76 19.98
N ALA A 16 3.77 -3.40 19.50
CA ALA A 16 3.76 -4.16 18.26
C ALA A 16 3.96 -3.24 17.03
N VAL A 17 3.25 -2.11 17.00
CA VAL A 17 3.38 -1.12 15.92
C VAL A 17 4.78 -0.51 15.90
N SER A 18 5.36 -0.18 17.06
CA SER A 18 6.72 0.37 17.11
C SER A 18 7.78 -0.57 16.55
N GLN A 19 7.58 -1.90 16.67
CA GLN A 19 8.49 -2.89 16.07
C GLN A 19 8.48 -2.85 14.54
N ILE A 20 7.32 -2.58 13.90
CA ILE A 20 7.26 -2.37 12.45
C ILE A 20 8.19 -1.23 12.03
N TYR A 21 8.12 -0.09 12.70
CA TYR A 21 8.96 1.08 12.40
C TYR A 21 10.45 0.76 12.56
N LYS A 22 10.82 0.07 13.65
CA LYS A 22 12.21 -0.34 13.92
C LYS A 22 12.74 -1.29 12.84
N LEU A 23 11.99 -2.34 12.50
CA LEU A 23 12.41 -3.34 11.49
C LEU A 23 12.56 -2.72 10.11
N LYS A 24 11.62 -1.86 9.72
CA LYS A 24 11.64 -1.20 8.41
C LYS A 24 12.59 0.00 8.34
N LYS A 25 13.14 0.48 9.45
CA LYS A 25 13.80 1.80 9.55
C LYS A 25 12.91 2.92 8.99
N ARG A 26 11.61 2.86 9.31
CA ARG A 26 10.59 3.78 8.81
C ARG A 26 10.50 5.02 9.69
N PRO A 27 10.38 6.23 9.12
CA PRO A 27 10.10 7.43 9.90
C PRO A 27 8.72 7.36 10.56
N PHE A 28 8.61 7.73 11.85
CA PHE A 28 7.36 7.71 12.61
C PHE A 28 6.28 8.68 12.08
N ILE A 29 6.65 9.68 11.30
CA ILE A 29 5.73 10.62 10.65
C ILE A 29 4.95 10.00 9.49
N ASN A 30 5.30 8.79 9.06
CA ASN A 30 4.67 8.12 7.93
C ASN A 30 3.67 7.07 8.44
N PRO A 31 2.35 7.35 8.45
CA PRO A 31 1.34 6.49 9.06
C PRO A 31 1.28 5.11 8.40
N LEU A 32 0.59 4.17 9.03
CA LEU A 32 0.36 2.82 8.54
C LEU A 32 -1.09 2.64 8.12
N ILE A 33 -1.34 1.67 7.23
CA ILE A 33 -2.69 1.25 6.87
C ILE A 33 -3.15 0.20 7.87
N SER A 34 -4.31 0.42 8.48
CA SER A 34 -4.99 -0.54 9.33
C SER A 34 -5.92 -1.42 8.48
N HIS A 35 -5.64 -2.72 8.48
CA HIS A 35 -6.45 -3.71 7.78
C HIS A 35 -7.52 -4.26 8.73
N VAL A 36 -8.75 -4.34 8.23
CA VAL A 36 -9.93 -4.83 8.96
C VAL A 36 -10.63 -5.94 8.17
N SER A 37 -11.43 -6.76 8.84
CA SER A 37 -12.12 -7.89 8.20
C SER A 37 -13.33 -7.48 7.35
N ASN A 38 -13.97 -6.37 7.69
CA ASN A 38 -15.18 -5.88 7.01
C ASN A 38 -15.44 -4.41 7.33
N ILE A 39 -16.44 -3.82 6.65
CA ILE A 39 -16.83 -2.42 6.82
C ILE A 39 -17.33 -2.08 8.23
N HIS A 40 -18.05 -3.00 8.88
CA HIS A 40 -18.56 -2.78 10.24
C HIS A 40 -17.40 -2.63 11.23
N MET A 41 -16.37 -3.46 11.09
CA MET A 41 -15.15 -3.30 11.90
C MET A 41 -14.43 -1.98 11.60
N ALA A 42 -14.40 -1.51 10.34
CA ALA A 42 -13.81 -0.23 9.98
C ALA A 42 -14.46 0.93 10.74
N TYR A 43 -15.78 0.96 10.76
CA TYR A 43 -16.55 2.03 11.41
C TYR A 43 -16.53 2.01 12.94
N ASN A 44 -15.87 1.05 13.58
CA ASN A 44 -15.54 1.16 15.00
C ASN A 44 -14.42 2.21 15.25
N PHE A 45 -13.57 2.47 14.26
CA PHE A 45 -12.37 3.30 14.40
C PHE A 45 -12.45 4.66 13.71
N CYS A 46 -13.30 4.81 12.70
CA CYS A 46 -13.42 6.02 11.88
C CYS A 46 -14.85 6.52 11.77
N LYS A 47 -14.98 7.79 11.36
CA LYS A 47 -16.28 8.40 11.04
C LYS A 47 -16.69 8.00 9.62
N GLU A 48 -17.91 7.54 9.52
CA GLU A 48 -18.56 7.24 8.24
C GLU A 48 -18.91 8.54 7.51
N THR A 49 -18.73 8.56 6.19
CA THR A 49 -19.19 9.63 5.30
C THR A 49 -19.90 9.02 4.09
N HIS A 50 -20.74 9.80 3.41
CA HIS A 50 -21.36 9.33 2.17
C HIS A 50 -20.30 8.87 1.14
N LEU A 51 -19.19 9.62 1.03
CA LEU A 51 -18.10 9.29 0.10
C LEU A 51 -17.39 7.99 0.48
N SER A 52 -17.13 7.79 1.78
CA SER A 52 -16.50 6.54 2.24
C SER A 52 -17.40 5.31 1.99
N ASN A 53 -18.71 5.45 2.07
CA ASN A 53 -19.66 4.38 1.76
C ASN A 53 -19.62 4.02 0.27
N LEU A 54 -19.74 4.99 -0.63
CA LEU A 54 -19.66 4.74 -2.07
C LEU A 54 -18.35 4.03 -2.46
N LEU A 55 -17.23 4.48 -1.89
CA LEU A 55 -15.91 3.89 -2.17
C LEU A 55 -15.79 2.47 -1.61
N SER A 56 -16.25 2.24 -0.39
CA SER A 56 -16.16 0.92 0.24
C SER A 56 -17.11 -0.10 -0.41
N GLU A 57 -18.33 0.28 -0.77
CA GLU A 57 -19.26 -0.57 -1.50
C GLU A 57 -18.72 -0.98 -2.88
N ALA A 58 -18.05 -0.06 -3.58
CA ALA A 58 -17.51 -0.33 -4.90
C ALA A 58 -16.24 -1.17 -4.89
N PHE A 59 -15.37 -1.03 -3.87
CA PHE A 59 -13.99 -1.53 -3.94
C PHE A 59 -13.54 -2.39 -2.76
N TRP A 60 -14.36 -2.60 -1.73
CA TRP A 60 -14.05 -3.50 -0.63
C TRP A 60 -14.89 -4.80 -0.67
N PRO A 61 -14.28 -5.95 -0.42
CA PRO A 61 -12.85 -6.22 -0.20
C PRO A 61 -12.01 -6.01 -1.47
N GLY A 62 -10.86 -5.31 -1.31
CA GLY A 62 -10.04 -5.03 -2.49
C GLY A 62 -8.84 -4.09 -2.27
N PRO A 63 -8.21 -3.66 -3.38
CA PRO A 63 -6.97 -2.90 -3.34
C PRO A 63 -7.20 -1.38 -3.18
N LEU A 64 -8.22 -0.97 -2.42
CA LEU A 64 -8.48 0.42 -2.04
C LEU A 64 -8.25 0.63 -0.55
N THR A 65 -7.49 1.65 -0.21
CA THR A 65 -7.35 2.20 1.14
C THR A 65 -8.09 3.53 1.21
N ILE A 66 -8.93 3.72 2.21
CA ILE A 66 -9.71 4.94 2.42
C ILE A 66 -9.18 5.66 3.66
N VAL A 67 -8.84 6.93 3.52
CA VAL A 67 -8.48 7.82 4.63
C VAL A 67 -9.75 8.52 5.11
N MET A 68 -10.02 8.41 6.41
CA MET A 68 -11.21 8.93 7.08
C MET A 68 -10.82 9.59 8.39
N ASP A 69 -11.68 10.45 8.93
CA ASP A 69 -11.50 10.99 10.28
C ASP A 69 -11.59 9.88 11.33
N GLN A 70 -10.71 9.91 12.30
CA GLN A 70 -10.78 8.99 13.44
C GLN A 70 -11.99 9.28 14.32
N LYS A 71 -12.58 8.23 14.90
CA LYS A 71 -13.46 8.40 16.06
C LYS A 71 -12.62 8.73 17.29
N GLN A 72 -13.15 9.60 18.14
CA GLN A 72 -12.53 9.87 19.44
C GLN A 72 -12.50 8.60 20.29
N ASN A 73 -11.45 8.47 21.10
CA ASN A 73 -11.29 7.34 22.05
C ASN A 73 -11.31 5.95 21.40
N ASN A 74 -10.91 5.82 20.13
CA ASN A 74 -10.71 4.50 19.53
C ASN A 74 -9.43 3.84 20.08
N SER A 75 -9.32 2.52 19.90
CA SER A 75 -8.21 1.72 20.43
C SER A 75 -6.97 1.66 19.53
N ILE A 76 -6.95 2.36 18.40
CA ILE A 76 -5.81 2.34 17.47
C ILE A 76 -4.61 3.05 18.10
N SER A 77 -3.45 2.42 18.01
CA SER A 77 -2.17 3.01 18.42
C SER A 77 -1.91 4.33 17.71
N LYS A 78 -1.53 5.36 18.47
CA LYS A 78 -1.12 6.64 17.90
C LYS A 78 0.11 6.54 16.98
N PHE A 79 0.96 5.55 17.17
CA PHE A 79 2.03 5.25 16.23
C PHE A 79 1.48 4.79 14.87
N SER A 80 0.39 4.01 14.83
CA SER A 80 -0.21 3.56 13.58
C SER A 80 -0.73 4.72 12.73
N THR A 81 -1.26 5.75 13.36
CA THR A 81 -1.80 6.95 12.70
C THR A 81 -0.81 8.10 12.60
N ALA A 82 0.44 7.94 13.08
CA ALA A 82 1.43 9.02 13.18
C ALA A 82 0.91 10.26 13.93
N ASN A 83 0.06 10.07 14.94
CA ASN A 83 -0.67 11.12 15.70
C ASN A 83 -1.59 12.01 14.85
N LEU A 84 -1.96 11.62 13.65
CA LEU A 84 -2.94 12.34 12.83
C LEU A 84 -4.36 12.12 13.35
N ASP A 85 -5.26 13.07 13.10
CA ASP A 85 -6.70 12.92 13.38
C ASP A 85 -7.42 12.05 12.33
N SER A 86 -6.70 11.60 11.31
CA SER A 86 -7.15 10.70 10.28
C SER A 86 -6.58 9.29 10.44
N ILE A 87 -7.27 8.33 9.83
CA ILE A 87 -6.85 6.93 9.78
C ILE A 87 -7.03 6.37 8.37
N ALA A 88 -6.03 5.62 7.90
CA ALA A 88 -6.07 4.88 6.66
C ALA A 88 -6.55 3.45 6.92
N ILE A 89 -7.70 3.06 6.37
CA ILE A 89 -8.30 1.73 6.57
C ILE A 89 -8.46 1.01 5.24
N ARG A 90 -8.33 -0.31 5.28
CA ARG A 90 -8.57 -1.18 4.13
C ARG A 90 -9.22 -2.51 4.55
N VAL A 91 -10.19 -2.98 3.76
CA VAL A 91 -10.63 -4.38 3.78
C VAL A 91 -9.93 -5.09 2.61
N PRO A 92 -8.90 -5.92 2.85
CA PRO A 92 -8.15 -6.59 1.79
C PRO A 92 -8.98 -7.73 1.18
N ARG A 93 -8.70 -8.12 -0.07
CA ARG A 93 -9.36 -9.28 -0.71
C ARG A 93 -8.86 -10.63 -0.17
N SER A 94 -7.67 -10.66 0.41
CA SER A 94 -7.08 -11.88 0.97
C SER A 94 -7.96 -12.50 2.05
N THR A 95 -8.56 -13.64 1.76
CA THR A 95 -9.42 -14.39 2.71
C THR A 95 -8.64 -14.83 3.94
N ILE A 96 -7.38 -15.26 3.77
CA ILE A 96 -6.51 -15.64 4.89
C ILE A 96 -6.33 -14.47 5.86
N LEU A 97 -6.06 -13.25 5.35
CA LEU A 97 -5.89 -12.09 6.21
C LEU A 97 -7.21 -11.68 6.88
N GLN A 98 -8.33 -11.74 6.16
CA GLN A 98 -9.65 -11.49 6.74
C GLN A 98 -9.98 -12.48 7.86
N ASP A 99 -9.68 -13.77 7.69
CA ASP A 99 -9.88 -14.80 8.70
C ASP A 99 -9.04 -14.57 9.94
N ILE A 100 -7.76 -14.19 9.75
CA ILE A 100 -6.85 -13.84 10.87
C ILE A 100 -7.41 -12.65 11.65
N ILE A 101 -7.78 -11.57 10.97
CA ILE A 101 -8.34 -10.37 11.60
C ILE A 101 -9.64 -10.69 12.33
N SER A 102 -10.52 -11.48 11.71
CA SER A 102 -11.79 -11.89 12.31
C SER A 102 -11.59 -12.72 13.58
N LYS A 103 -10.67 -13.70 13.56
CA LYS A 103 -10.35 -14.53 14.71
C LYS A 103 -9.66 -13.77 15.84
N LEU A 104 -8.78 -12.81 15.50
CA LEU A 104 -8.14 -11.93 16.48
C LEU A 104 -9.12 -10.88 17.04
N ASN A 105 -10.17 -10.57 16.29
CA ASN A 105 -11.09 -9.45 16.54
C ASN A 105 -10.35 -8.12 16.77
N LYS A 106 -9.26 -7.90 16.03
CA LYS A 106 -8.41 -6.71 16.12
C LYS A 106 -7.92 -6.31 14.75
N PRO A 107 -7.81 -5.01 14.45
CA PRO A 107 -7.22 -4.55 13.19
C PRO A 107 -5.71 -4.84 13.15
N ILE A 108 -5.18 -5.06 11.94
CA ILE A 108 -3.75 -5.28 11.72
C ILE A 108 -3.17 -4.09 10.96
N ALA A 109 -2.22 -3.40 11.57
CA ALA A 109 -1.40 -2.41 10.89
C ALA A 109 -0.36 -3.13 10.03
N ALA A 110 -0.37 -2.88 8.72
CA ALA A 110 0.56 -3.55 7.82
C ALA A 110 1.01 -2.65 6.66
N PRO A 111 2.20 -2.07 6.72
CA PRO A 111 2.89 -1.54 5.54
C PRO A 111 3.46 -2.69 4.70
N SER A 112 3.96 -2.41 3.49
CA SER A 112 4.71 -3.39 2.68
C SER A 112 5.89 -4.01 3.46
N ALA A 113 6.20 -5.29 3.22
CA ALA A 113 7.21 -6.02 3.98
C ALA A 113 8.63 -5.87 3.40
N ASN A 114 9.10 -4.61 3.23
CA ASN A 114 10.44 -4.23 2.79
C ASN A 114 11.03 -3.16 3.72
N LYS A 115 12.34 -2.91 3.69
CA LYS A 115 12.92 -1.71 4.30
C LYS A 115 12.37 -0.45 3.65
N SER A 116 12.21 0.61 4.44
CA SER A 116 11.60 1.86 3.96
C SER A 116 12.33 2.40 2.72
N GLY A 117 11.56 2.76 1.68
CA GLY A 117 12.07 3.29 0.42
C GLY A 117 12.48 2.24 -0.63
N MET A 118 12.60 0.97 -0.26
CA MET A 118 12.95 -0.12 -1.19
C MET A 118 11.72 -0.66 -1.93
N VAL A 119 11.96 -1.58 -2.88
CA VAL A 119 10.91 -2.24 -3.67
C VAL A 119 10.06 -3.14 -2.78
N SER A 120 8.74 -3.15 -3.00
CA SER A 120 7.81 -3.94 -2.23
C SER A 120 7.84 -5.42 -2.62
N PRO A 121 7.78 -6.36 -1.64
CA PRO A 121 7.86 -7.79 -1.90
C PRO A 121 6.55 -8.33 -2.46
N THR A 122 6.67 -9.22 -3.45
CA THR A 122 5.55 -9.87 -4.14
C THR A 122 5.47 -11.38 -3.88
N SER A 123 6.44 -11.95 -3.15
CA SER A 123 6.46 -13.33 -2.70
C SER A 123 6.97 -13.46 -1.27
N ALA A 124 6.77 -14.62 -0.66
CA ALA A 124 7.28 -14.93 0.68
C ALA A 124 8.83 -14.96 0.71
N GLU A 125 9.46 -15.42 -0.39
CA GLU A 125 10.91 -15.44 -0.54
C GLU A 125 11.49 -14.03 -0.46
N HIS A 126 10.92 -13.05 -1.17
CA HIS A 126 11.35 -11.65 -1.09
C HIS A 126 11.29 -11.10 0.34
N VAL A 127 10.28 -11.50 1.12
CA VAL A 127 10.18 -11.11 2.54
C VAL A 127 11.27 -11.77 3.37
N PHE A 128 11.54 -13.05 3.13
CA PHE A 128 12.59 -13.77 3.83
C PHE A 128 13.99 -13.24 3.49
N GLU A 129 14.26 -12.94 2.23
CA GLU A 129 15.51 -12.30 1.79
C GLU A 129 15.74 -10.94 2.46
N GLU A 130 14.67 -10.15 2.63
CA GLU A 130 14.76 -8.82 3.23
C GLU A 130 14.98 -8.84 4.75
N PHE A 131 14.29 -9.73 5.45
CA PHE A 131 14.25 -9.71 6.91
C PHE A 131 14.85 -10.96 7.59
N GLY A 132 14.85 -12.10 6.91
CA GLY A 132 15.35 -13.36 7.44
C GLY A 132 14.73 -13.73 8.79
N GLU A 133 15.56 -14.18 9.71
CA GLU A 133 15.14 -14.60 11.06
C GLU A 133 14.62 -13.49 11.98
N LYS A 134 14.66 -12.23 11.54
CA LYS A 134 14.07 -11.09 12.29
C LYS A 134 12.55 -11.15 12.32
N ILE A 135 11.94 -11.93 11.42
CA ILE A 135 10.50 -12.19 11.38
C ILE A 135 10.25 -13.63 11.82
N LYS A 136 9.40 -13.80 12.83
CA LYS A 136 9.11 -15.13 13.41
C LYS A 136 8.18 -16.00 12.56
N LEU A 137 7.36 -15.37 11.71
CA LEU A 137 6.34 -16.05 10.91
C LEU A 137 6.13 -15.32 9.60
N ILE A 138 6.17 -16.05 8.50
CA ILE A 138 5.72 -15.62 7.18
C ILE A 138 4.55 -16.49 6.78
N ILE A 139 3.42 -15.87 6.46
CA ILE A 139 2.26 -16.58 5.91
C ILE A 139 2.37 -16.50 4.40
N ASP A 140 2.74 -17.61 3.80
CA ASP A 140 2.86 -17.71 2.35
C ASP A 140 1.51 -18.06 1.73
N ASN A 141 1.03 -17.20 0.83
CA ASN A 141 -0.17 -17.41 0.01
C ASN A 141 0.17 -17.30 -1.49
N GLY A 142 1.38 -17.66 -1.86
CA GLY A 142 1.88 -17.54 -3.23
C GLY A 142 2.19 -16.10 -3.65
N PRO A 143 2.54 -15.89 -4.93
CA PRO A 143 2.84 -14.57 -5.48
C PRO A 143 1.60 -13.68 -5.46
N THR A 144 1.82 -12.36 -5.32
CA THR A 144 0.74 -11.39 -5.29
C THR A 144 0.15 -11.15 -6.68
N GLU A 145 -1.17 -10.91 -6.74
CA GLU A 145 -1.90 -10.70 -7.99
C GLU A 145 -1.54 -9.35 -8.65
N LYS A 146 -1.38 -8.28 -7.86
CA LYS A 146 -1.22 -6.90 -8.37
C LYS A 146 0.23 -6.44 -8.44
N GLY A 147 1.07 -6.85 -7.52
CA GLY A 147 2.49 -6.47 -7.46
C GLY A 147 2.78 -5.02 -7.09
N ILE A 148 1.74 -4.20 -6.88
CA ILE A 148 1.82 -2.81 -6.43
C ILE A 148 0.88 -2.58 -5.27
N GLU A 149 1.13 -1.55 -4.45
CA GLU A 149 0.33 -1.22 -3.29
C GLU A 149 -1.08 -0.73 -3.66
N SER A 150 -1.98 -0.75 -2.66
CA SER A 150 -3.35 -0.24 -2.80
C SER A 150 -3.37 1.23 -3.21
N THR A 151 -4.37 1.61 -4.01
CA THR A 151 -4.74 3.02 -4.18
C THR A 151 -5.16 3.59 -2.84
N VAL A 152 -4.71 4.80 -2.49
CA VAL A 152 -5.10 5.50 -1.25
C VAL A 152 -5.90 6.73 -1.61
N VAL A 153 -7.12 6.81 -1.08
CA VAL A 153 -8.06 7.91 -1.32
C VAL A 153 -8.44 8.58 -0.01
N ASP A 154 -8.33 9.88 0.05
CA ASP A 154 -8.91 10.70 1.11
C ASP A 154 -10.39 10.93 0.83
N ALA A 155 -11.24 10.48 1.76
CA ALA A 155 -12.70 10.58 1.69
C ALA A 155 -13.29 11.53 2.76
N ARG A 156 -12.48 12.39 3.38
CA ARG A 156 -12.92 13.33 4.43
C ARG A 156 -13.64 14.58 3.86
N GLY A 157 -13.28 14.96 2.63
CA GLY A 157 -13.84 16.11 1.95
C GLY A 157 -15.11 15.81 1.15
N ASN A 158 -15.51 16.78 0.34
CA ASN A 158 -16.71 16.67 -0.52
C ASN A 158 -16.46 15.89 -1.84
N TYR A 159 -15.21 15.59 -2.15
CA TYR A 159 -14.78 14.83 -3.33
C TYR A 159 -13.56 13.99 -3.02
N PRO A 160 -13.37 12.86 -3.74
CA PRO A 160 -12.23 11.97 -3.49
C PRO A 160 -10.91 12.61 -3.94
N VAL A 161 -9.88 12.52 -3.08
CA VAL A 161 -8.51 12.92 -3.40
C VAL A 161 -7.60 11.70 -3.35
N ILE A 162 -6.99 11.36 -4.47
CA ILE A 162 -6.04 10.24 -4.55
C ILE A 162 -4.70 10.69 -3.97
N LEU A 163 -4.35 10.15 -2.81
CA LEU A 163 -3.08 10.41 -2.12
C LEU A 163 -1.95 9.54 -2.65
N ARG A 164 -2.27 8.33 -3.12
CA ARG A 164 -1.34 7.40 -3.75
C ARG A 164 -2.02 6.62 -4.88
N PRO A 165 -1.52 6.69 -6.11
CA PRO A 165 -1.98 5.82 -7.20
C PRO A 165 -1.74 4.33 -6.90
N GLY A 166 -2.59 3.46 -7.46
CA GLY A 166 -2.52 2.02 -7.34
C GLY A 166 -3.47 1.33 -8.32
N PRO A 167 -3.90 0.08 -8.06
CA PRO A 167 -4.74 -0.68 -8.99
C PRO A 167 -6.12 -0.08 -9.28
N ILE A 168 -6.67 0.71 -8.36
CA ILE A 168 -7.93 1.44 -8.59
C ILE A 168 -7.60 2.79 -9.20
N THR A 169 -8.05 3.02 -10.44
CA THR A 169 -7.72 4.23 -11.21
C THR A 169 -8.61 5.42 -10.85
N LEU A 170 -8.20 6.60 -11.29
CA LEU A 170 -8.97 7.83 -11.13
C LEU A 170 -10.38 7.69 -11.75
N GLU A 171 -10.46 7.12 -12.95
CA GLU A 171 -11.71 6.93 -13.70
C GLU A 171 -12.65 5.96 -12.97
N MET A 172 -12.10 4.89 -12.39
CA MET A 172 -12.90 3.96 -11.58
C MET A 172 -13.50 4.64 -10.36
N ILE A 173 -12.72 5.48 -9.66
CA ILE A 173 -13.17 6.25 -8.51
C ILE A 173 -14.26 7.26 -8.92
N GLN A 174 -14.05 8.02 -9.99
CA GLN A 174 -15.03 8.98 -10.48
C GLN A 174 -16.35 8.29 -10.86
N LYS A 175 -16.26 7.13 -11.52
CA LYS A 175 -17.43 6.34 -11.90
C LYS A 175 -18.20 5.84 -10.67
N ALA A 176 -17.50 5.34 -9.66
CA ALA A 176 -18.13 4.80 -8.45
C ALA A 176 -18.78 5.88 -7.57
N THR A 177 -18.18 7.05 -7.50
CA THR A 177 -18.64 8.13 -6.62
C THR A 177 -19.53 9.17 -7.32
N ASN A 178 -19.57 9.13 -8.64
CA ASN A 178 -20.18 10.18 -9.49
C ASN A 178 -19.66 11.60 -9.16
N CYS A 179 -18.42 11.68 -8.70
CA CYS A 179 -17.73 12.92 -8.35
C CYS A 179 -16.44 13.08 -9.15
N GLN A 180 -16.02 14.33 -9.38
CA GLN A 180 -14.66 14.58 -9.88
C GLN A 180 -13.66 14.20 -8.79
N ALA A 181 -12.78 13.24 -9.10
CA ALA A 181 -11.65 12.89 -8.25
C ALA A 181 -10.42 13.73 -8.64
N LYS A 182 -9.56 14.02 -7.66
CA LYS A 182 -8.30 14.74 -7.88
C LYS A 182 -7.11 13.89 -7.48
N LEU A 183 -5.99 14.07 -8.17
CA LEU A 183 -4.69 13.59 -7.69
C LEU A 183 -4.12 14.64 -6.72
N ASN A 184 -3.61 14.17 -5.59
CA ASN A 184 -2.86 15.04 -4.70
C ASN A 184 -1.53 15.43 -5.35
N THR A 185 -1.34 16.70 -5.62
CA THR A 185 -0.10 17.29 -6.17
C THR A 185 0.72 18.04 -5.12
N SER A 186 0.20 18.18 -3.89
CA SER A 186 0.89 18.85 -2.79
C SER A 186 1.68 17.85 -1.95
N SER A 187 2.89 18.25 -1.52
CA SER A 187 3.80 17.47 -0.66
C SER A 187 3.84 17.97 0.79
N GLU A 188 2.91 18.84 1.19
CA GLU A 188 3.01 19.57 2.46
C GLU A 188 2.71 18.73 3.71
N LEU A 189 1.83 17.72 3.61
CA LEU A 189 1.50 16.83 4.72
C LEU A 189 1.53 15.37 4.29
N ILE A 190 2.18 14.54 5.09
CA ILE A 190 2.20 13.08 4.89
C ILE A 190 1.00 12.49 5.62
N GLU A 191 -0.09 12.23 4.91
CA GLU A 191 -1.33 11.68 5.44
C GLU A 191 -1.51 10.18 5.15
N SER A 192 -0.66 9.63 4.29
CA SER A 192 -0.71 8.22 3.92
C SER A 192 0.66 7.66 3.55
N PRO A 193 0.85 6.31 3.56
CA PRO A 193 2.05 5.69 3.05
C PRO A 193 2.27 5.98 1.56
N GLY A 194 3.53 6.18 1.16
CA GLY A 194 3.92 6.35 -0.25
C GLY A 194 4.08 7.80 -0.70
N GLN A 195 3.91 8.79 0.18
CA GLN A 195 4.10 10.22 -0.14
C GLN A 195 5.54 10.72 0.07
N LEU A 196 6.46 9.88 0.57
CA LEU A 196 7.87 10.25 0.71
C LEU A 196 8.55 10.29 -0.66
N LEU A 197 9.47 11.27 -0.84
CA LEU A 197 10.23 11.48 -2.08
C LEU A 197 11.04 10.24 -2.53
N LYS A 198 11.57 9.46 -1.57
CA LYS A 198 12.31 8.22 -1.85
C LYS A 198 11.39 7.02 -1.61
N HIS A 199 10.89 6.44 -2.71
CA HIS A 199 10.04 5.24 -2.70
C HIS A 199 10.37 4.38 -3.91
N TYR A 200 10.22 3.04 -3.79
CA TYR A 200 10.53 2.05 -4.84
C TYR A 200 11.97 2.11 -5.38
N SER A 201 12.91 2.53 -4.53
CA SER A 201 14.31 2.60 -4.94
C SER A 201 14.90 1.21 -5.16
N THR A 202 15.35 0.95 -6.38
CA THR A 202 16.09 -0.26 -6.71
C THR A 202 17.54 -0.16 -6.23
N GLN A 203 18.20 -1.31 -5.99
CA GLN A 203 19.63 -1.35 -5.68
C GLN A 203 20.48 -1.01 -6.90
N LYS A 204 19.98 -1.32 -8.09
CA LYS A 204 20.59 -0.98 -9.38
C LYS A 204 20.04 0.33 -9.89
N SER A 205 20.85 1.11 -10.59
CA SER A 205 20.40 2.33 -11.25
C SER A 205 19.35 2.01 -12.31
N LEU A 206 18.26 2.81 -12.35
CA LEU A 206 17.20 2.69 -13.34
C LEU A 206 17.16 3.99 -14.18
N ILE A 207 17.25 3.83 -15.49
CA ILE A 207 17.11 4.93 -16.45
C ILE A 207 15.73 4.79 -17.10
N LEU A 208 14.85 5.76 -16.88
CA LEU A 208 13.50 5.77 -17.43
C LEU A 208 13.49 6.33 -18.84
N ASN A 209 12.56 5.83 -19.68
CA ASN A 209 12.33 6.31 -21.03
C ASN A 209 13.58 6.27 -21.93
N SER A 210 14.49 5.33 -21.68
CA SER A 210 15.66 5.15 -22.52
C SER A 210 15.29 4.47 -23.84
N THR A 211 15.77 5.02 -24.95
CA THR A 211 15.65 4.40 -26.27
C THR A 211 16.89 3.59 -26.64
N ASN A 212 17.97 3.71 -25.86
CA ASN A 212 19.23 3.00 -26.07
C ASN A 212 19.61 2.19 -24.83
N CYS A 213 20.29 1.08 -25.04
CA CYS A 213 20.76 0.21 -23.98
C CYS A 213 22.23 -0.19 -24.22
N SER A 214 23.07 -0.11 -23.17
CA SER A 214 24.45 -0.60 -23.21
C SER A 214 24.51 -2.09 -22.86
N THR A 215 25.58 -2.77 -23.21
CA THR A 215 25.75 -4.22 -23.04
C THR A 215 25.80 -4.67 -21.58
N ASP A 216 26.11 -3.76 -20.65
CA ASP A 216 26.15 -4.00 -19.19
C ASP A 216 24.82 -3.73 -18.49
N CYS A 217 23.78 -3.38 -19.25
CA CYS A 217 22.43 -3.08 -18.75
C CYS A 217 21.44 -4.18 -19.10
N ALA A 218 20.29 -4.22 -18.41
CA ALA A 218 19.10 -4.94 -18.83
C ALA A 218 18.09 -3.95 -19.37
N TYR A 219 17.45 -4.27 -20.52
CA TYR A 219 16.39 -3.46 -21.10
C TYR A 219 15.01 -4.01 -20.73
N LEU A 220 14.17 -3.16 -20.13
CA LEU A 220 12.81 -3.49 -19.79
C LEU A 220 11.87 -2.79 -20.77
N GLY A 221 11.40 -3.51 -21.79
CA GLY A 221 10.48 -3.01 -22.80
C GLY A 221 9.03 -3.17 -22.38
N PHE A 222 8.15 -2.35 -22.97
CA PHE A 222 6.71 -2.46 -22.82
C PHE A 222 6.05 -2.53 -24.20
N LYS A 223 5.20 -3.54 -24.44
CA LYS A 223 4.61 -3.84 -25.77
C LYS A 223 5.71 -4.11 -26.81
N ASN A 224 5.74 -3.33 -27.87
CA ASN A 224 6.68 -3.49 -28.98
C ASN A 224 7.92 -2.57 -28.87
N LEU A 225 8.12 -1.95 -27.71
CA LEU A 225 9.26 -1.08 -27.48
C LEU A 225 10.53 -1.92 -27.31
N MET A 226 11.46 -1.74 -28.24
CA MET A 226 12.80 -2.32 -28.22
C MET A 226 13.81 -1.17 -28.27
N PRO A 227 15.06 -1.36 -27.81
CA PRO A 227 16.09 -0.32 -27.93
C PRO A 227 16.41 -0.03 -29.40
N ASP A 228 16.70 1.23 -29.70
CA ASP A 228 17.02 1.69 -31.08
C ASP A 228 18.37 1.19 -31.54
N ASN A 229 19.30 0.90 -30.63
CA ASN A 229 20.62 0.35 -30.94
C ASN A 229 20.61 -1.19 -30.93
N LYS A 230 21.58 -1.80 -31.61
CA LYS A 230 21.88 -3.23 -31.46
C LYS A 230 22.21 -3.53 -30.00
N PHE A 231 21.45 -4.46 -29.41
CA PHE A 231 21.55 -4.83 -28.03
C PHE A 231 21.62 -6.35 -27.88
N ASP A 232 22.76 -6.85 -27.38
CA ASP A 232 23.02 -8.28 -27.18
C ASP A 232 22.84 -8.70 -25.71
N GLY A 233 22.33 -7.81 -24.86
CA GLY A 233 22.09 -8.05 -23.43
C GLY A 233 20.74 -8.67 -23.11
N VAL A 234 20.41 -8.73 -21.83
CA VAL A 234 19.13 -9.26 -21.33
C VAL A 234 18.01 -8.25 -21.60
N SER A 235 16.95 -8.68 -22.30
CA SER A 235 15.72 -7.90 -22.47
C SER A 235 14.53 -8.65 -21.90
N LEU A 236 13.61 -7.92 -21.30
CA LEU A 236 12.35 -8.42 -20.78
C LEU A 236 11.20 -7.54 -21.28
N ASN A 237 10.15 -8.17 -21.81
CA ASN A 237 8.94 -7.46 -22.21
C ASN A 237 7.91 -7.54 -21.07
N LEU A 238 7.55 -6.40 -20.51
CA LEU A 238 6.63 -6.26 -19.38
C LEU A 238 5.14 -6.35 -19.76
N SER A 239 4.81 -6.50 -21.05
CA SER A 239 3.42 -6.59 -21.52
C SER A 239 2.90 -8.01 -21.73
N LYS A 240 3.71 -9.03 -21.39
CA LYS A 240 3.33 -10.45 -21.52
C LYS A 240 2.82 -11.00 -20.21
#